data_fcd8f8d10f9d4cd61cfd456c1a91a5ee
#
_entry.id   fcd8f8d10f9d4cd61cfd456c1a91a5ee
#
_cell.length_a   1.000
_cell.length_b   1.000
_cell.length_c   1.000
_cell.angle_alpha   90.00
_cell.angle_beta   90.00
_cell.angle_gamma   90.00
#
_symmetry.space_group_name_H-M   'P 1'
#
loop_
_entity.id
_entity.type
_entity.pdbx_description
1 polymer ?
#
loop_
_entity_poly.entity_id
_entity_poly.type
_entity_poly.pdbx_seq_one_letter_code
_entity_poly.pdbx_strand_id
1 'polypeptide(L)'
;MIHSQEYDVLVVGAGIAGLAAALTLAEAGKHVLLVEARERVGGRIWTVPTEDTELPVELGAEFVHGMPPELWQLIEESGLRTFELDGSDICFKEGILAECSRDDSFSLLEELSEDQPDLSFAEWIATKNVKEETARAATAFVEGFNAADARRIGTAALAKQQAAEDAIEGERGFRIEDGYAALTAYLLKRFEEAGGSVCLSTLVEAVRWQKDSVRVAARHTSDSQRMDFAARQCVVTLPLGVLQAGHVTFDPEPQPVMQAAARLAMGSARRITYLFRVRFWQERTPEMSFLFVDEGTPRVWWTPSPHAAPQLTGWVGGPKALDAASANDDDFAQAGVRSLSKIFSMAETELHALLTSWHTHDWQRDPLSLGAYSYAPKGAIDASDAMAEPVAETLYFAGEHTDTTGHWGTVHGALRSGLRAAKQVLESE
;
A
#
# COMPACT_ATOMS: atom_id res chain seq x y z
N MET A 1 28.85 -11.70 17.46
CA MET A 1 28.65 -13.05 18.05
C MET A 1 27.73 -13.82 17.14
N ILE A 2 28.10 -14.97 16.63
CA ILE A 2 27.25 -15.87 15.86
C ILE A 2 26.21 -16.37 16.85
N HIS A 3 24.94 -15.95 16.69
CA HIS A 3 23.85 -16.61 17.40
C HIS A 3 23.76 -18.03 16.84
N SER A 4 24.17 -19.00 17.64
CA SER A 4 24.20 -20.43 17.28
C SER A 4 22.80 -21.07 17.26
N GLN A 5 21.74 -20.29 17.32
CA GLN A 5 20.38 -20.78 17.29
C GLN A 5 19.95 -20.91 15.83
N GLU A 6 19.72 -22.14 15.40
CA GLU A 6 19.22 -22.44 14.06
C GLU A 6 17.69 -22.33 14.08
N TYR A 7 17.13 -21.53 13.20
CA TYR A 7 15.68 -21.37 13.01
C TYR A 7 15.18 -22.34 11.94
N ASP A 8 13.94 -22.73 12.02
CA ASP A 8 13.30 -23.45 10.90
C ASP A 8 13.10 -22.47 9.73
N VAL A 9 12.55 -21.28 10.03
CA VAL A 9 12.23 -20.27 9.01
C VAL A 9 12.69 -18.89 9.44
N LEU A 10 13.34 -18.17 8.52
CA LEU A 10 13.56 -16.73 8.60
C LEU A 10 12.49 -16.02 7.79
N VAL A 11 11.89 -14.96 8.35
CA VAL A 11 10.99 -14.06 7.64
C VAL A 11 11.66 -12.69 7.56
N VAL A 12 11.88 -12.19 6.34
CA VAL A 12 12.54 -10.90 6.09
C VAL A 12 11.48 -9.85 5.74
N GLY A 13 11.30 -8.88 6.65
CA GLY A 13 10.28 -7.83 6.59
C GLY A 13 9.09 -8.10 7.50
N ALA A 14 8.75 -7.14 8.37
CA ALA A 14 7.62 -7.20 9.29
C ALA A 14 6.43 -6.31 8.83
N GLY A 15 6.21 -6.21 7.51
CA GLY A 15 4.93 -5.77 6.97
C GLY A 15 3.84 -6.81 7.24
N ILE A 16 2.59 -6.52 6.88
CA ILE A 16 1.47 -7.44 7.17
C ILE A 16 1.66 -8.83 6.53
N ALA A 17 2.29 -8.92 5.35
CA ALA A 17 2.62 -10.19 4.71
C ALA A 17 3.59 -11.01 5.56
N GLY A 18 4.67 -10.37 6.06
CA GLY A 18 5.66 -11.03 6.90
C GLY A 18 5.09 -11.44 8.25
N LEU A 19 4.30 -10.58 8.89
CA LEU A 19 3.63 -10.87 10.15
C LEU A 19 2.66 -12.05 10.01
N ALA A 20 1.86 -12.08 8.94
CA ALA A 20 0.93 -13.18 8.67
C ALA A 20 1.68 -14.50 8.44
N ALA A 21 2.73 -14.47 7.64
CA ALA A 21 3.56 -15.66 7.40
C ALA A 21 4.22 -16.15 8.70
N ALA A 22 4.85 -15.24 9.45
CA ALA A 22 5.55 -15.57 10.69
C ALA A 22 4.61 -16.17 11.75
N LEU A 23 3.44 -15.54 11.95
CA LEU A 23 2.43 -16.04 12.89
C LEU A 23 1.93 -17.42 12.50
N THR A 24 1.52 -17.63 11.25
CA THR A 24 1.02 -18.90 10.75
C THR A 24 2.05 -20.03 10.95
N LEU A 25 3.31 -19.74 10.67
CA LEU A 25 4.40 -20.72 10.87
C LEU A 25 4.66 -21.01 12.34
N ALA A 26 4.67 -19.98 13.20
CA ALA A 26 4.88 -20.17 14.64
C ALA A 26 3.74 -20.97 15.28
N GLU A 27 2.48 -20.67 14.92
CA GLU A 27 1.31 -21.43 15.37
C GLU A 27 1.31 -22.89 14.89
N ALA A 28 1.97 -23.17 13.75
CA ALA A 28 2.23 -24.52 13.29
C ALA A 28 3.43 -25.20 13.98
N GLY A 29 4.04 -24.57 15.01
CA GLY A 29 5.12 -25.10 15.82
C GLY A 29 6.52 -24.91 15.22
N LYS A 30 6.70 -24.05 14.20
CA LYS A 30 8.01 -23.74 13.65
C LYS A 30 8.76 -22.74 14.53
N HIS A 31 10.07 -22.89 14.62
CA HIS A 31 10.95 -21.92 15.24
C HIS A 31 11.26 -20.81 14.24
N VAL A 32 10.59 -19.65 14.39
CA VAL A 32 10.58 -18.55 13.41
C VAL A 32 11.30 -17.32 13.94
N LEU A 33 12.18 -16.73 13.13
CA LEU A 33 12.75 -15.40 13.35
C LEU A 33 12.22 -14.42 12.31
N LEU A 34 11.60 -13.34 12.77
CA LEU A 34 11.16 -12.21 11.96
C LEU A 34 12.19 -11.07 12.05
N VAL A 35 12.71 -10.60 10.91
CA VAL A 35 13.75 -9.56 10.84
C VAL A 35 13.18 -8.32 10.11
N GLU A 36 13.25 -7.15 10.75
CA GLU A 36 12.71 -5.90 10.23
C GLU A 36 13.74 -4.77 10.32
N ALA A 37 13.89 -4.01 9.24
CA ALA A 37 14.85 -2.91 9.16
C ALA A 37 14.44 -1.66 9.96
N ARG A 38 13.13 -1.44 10.14
CA ARG A 38 12.60 -0.32 10.92
C ARG A 38 12.60 -0.67 12.41
N GLU A 39 12.43 0.36 13.23
CA GLU A 39 12.18 0.22 14.68
C GLU A 39 10.72 -0.18 14.99
N ARG A 40 9.87 -0.33 13.98
CA ARG A 40 8.46 -0.66 14.06
C ARG A 40 8.07 -1.73 13.04
N VAL A 41 7.03 -2.47 13.32
CA VAL A 41 6.35 -3.35 12.36
C VAL A 41 5.38 -2.57 11.46
N GLY A 42 4.76 -3.25 10.49
CA GLY A 42 3.71 -2.71 9.62
C GLY A 42 4.20 -2.33 8.22
N GLY A 43 5.48 -2.01 8.06
CA GLY A 43 6.01 -1.59 6.75
C GLY A 43 5.31 -0.33 6.22
N ARG A 44 4.53 -0.46 5.13
CA ARG A 44 3.70 0.61 4.52
C ARG A 44 2.36 0.85 5.23
N ILE A 45 2.04 0.11 6.26
CA ILE A 45 1.04 0.46 7.27
C ILE A 45 1.77 1.30 8.31
N TRP A 46 1.38 2.56 8.45
CA TRP A 46 1.98 3.48 9.41
C TRP A 46 0.96 4.47 9.93
N THR A 47 0.47 4.19 11.11
CA THR A 47 -0.45 5.04 11.86
C THR A 47 0.34 5.88 12.86
N VAL A 48 0.09 7.18 12.88
CA VAL A 48 0.68 8.12 13.84
C VAL A 48 -0.43 8.59 14.78
N PRO A 49 -0.31 8.34 16.08
CA PRO A 49 -1.23 8.92 17.05
C PRO A 49 -1.03 10.43 17.12
N THR A 50 -2.10 11.17 17.36
CA THR A 50 -2.06 12.63 17.51
C THR A 50 -3.01 13.06 18.63
N GLU A 51 -2.64 14.12 19.34
CA GLU A 51 -3.49 14.76 20.35
C GLU A 51 -4.49 15.75 19.73
N ASP A 52 -4.32 16.09 18.45
CA ASP A 52 -5.12 17.10 17.75
C ASP A 52 -6.48 16.57 17.27
N THR A 53 -6.70 15.24 17.24
CA THR A 53 -7.95 14.61 16.81
C THR A 53 -8.17 13.26 17.48
N GLU A 54 -9.43 12.84 17.54
CA GLU A 54 -9.82 11.52 18.07
C GLU A 54 -9.40 10.35 17.16
N LEU A 55 -9.24 10.62 15.87
CA LEU A 55 -8.79 9.63 14.90
C LEU A 55 -7.28 9.77 14.64
N PRO A 56 -6.55 8.67 14.59
CA PRO A 56 -5.13 8.71 14.25
C PRO A 56 -4.92 9.12 12.78
N VAL A 57 -3.71 9.55 12.48
CA VAL A 57 -3.29 9.90 11.12
C VAL A 57 -2.63 8.68 10.47
N GLU A 58 -3.11 8.29 9.30
CA GLU A 58 -2.46 7.27 8.48
C GLU A 58 -1.46 7.93 7.52
N LEU A 59 -0.23 7.46 7.52
CA LEU A 59 0.80 7.88 6.57
C LEU A 59 0.95 6.92 5.39
N GLY A 60 0.39 5.72 5.50
CA GLY A 60 0.38 4.67 4.49
C GLY A 60 -1.04 4.20 4.16
N ALA A 61 -1.28 2.89 4.26
CA ALA A 61 -2.61 2.32 4.08
C ALA A 61 -3.61 2.90 5.09
N GLU A 62 -4.81 3.20 4.63
CA GLU A 62 -5.88 3.81 5.42
C GLU A 62 -7.19 3.06 5.32
N PHE A 63 -7.55 2.60 4.11
CA PHE A 63 -8.85 2.00 3.85
C PHE A 63 -8.80 0.48 3.86
N VAL A 64 -9.82 -0.14 4.44
CA VAL A 64 -10.20 -1.52 4.14
C VAL A 64 -11.15 -1.46 2.96
N HIS A 65 -10.70 -1.91 1.81
CA HIS A 65 -11.52 -1.98 0.59
C HIS A 65 -12.35 -3.25 0.60
N GLY A 66 -13.67 -3.10 0.52
CA GLY A 66 -14.62 -4.21 0.45
C GLY A 66 -14.61 -5.14 1.66
N MET A 67 -15.01 -6.37 1.41
CA MET A 67 -15.19 -7.42 2.41
C MET A 67 -14.24 -8.62 2.21
N PRO A 68 -12.90 -8.43 2.08
CA PRO A 68 -11.98 -9.55 1.94
C PRO A 68 -12.00 -10.45 3.17
N PRO A 69 -12.34 -11.74 3.06
CA PRO A 69 -12.66 -12.59 4.20
C PRO A 69 -11.53 -12.71 5.21
N GLU A 70 -10.28 -12.86 4.73
CA GLU A 70 -9.11 -13.06 5.60
C GLU A 70 -8.81 -11.83 6.45
N LEU A 71 -9.02 -10.63 5.89
CA LEU A 71 -8.78 -9.39 6.62
C LEU A 71 -9.89 -9.12 7.63
N TRP A 72 -11.15 -9.37 7.26
CA TRP A 72 -12.27 -9.21 8.18
C TRP A 72 -12.24 -10.22 9.32
N GLN A 73 -11.88 -11.47 9.05
CA GLN A 73 -11.65 -12.45 10.13
C GLN A 73 -10.60 -11.94 11.11
N LEU A 74 -9.49 -11.39 10.62
CA LEU A 74 -8.43 -10.84 11.46
C LEU A 74 -8.88 -9.61 12.27
N ILE A 75 -9.68 -8.73 11.67
CA ILE A 75 -10.28 -7.57 12.35
C ILE A 75 -11.22 -8.04 13.49
N GLU A 76 -12.07 -9.02 13.23
CA GLU A 76 -12.98 -9.60 14.24
C GLU A 76 -12.19 -10.26 15.38
N GLU A 77 -11.21 -11.10 15.07
CA GLU A 77 -10.35 -11.77 16.06
C GLU A 77 -9.57 -10.77 16.94
N SER A 78 -9.17 -9.65 16.36
CA SER A 78 -8.46 -8.59 17.08
C SER A 78 -9.36 -7.75 17.98
N GLY A 79 -10.68 -7.80 17.76
CA GLY A 79 -11.68 -6.97 18.47
C GLY A 79 -11.60 -5.49 18.09
N LEU A 80 -10.92 -5.14 16.99
CA LEU A 80 -10.84 -3.77 16.51
C LEU A 80 -12.17 -3.31 15.93
N ARG A 81 -12.50 -2.04 16.18
CA ARG A 81 -13.72 -1.42 15.65
C ARG A 81 -13.43 -0.79 14.31
N THR A 82 -14.41 -0.89 13.40
CA THR A 82 -14.38 -0.26 12.08
C THR A 82 -15.62 0.60 11.88
N PHE A 83 -15.51 1.57 11.00
CA PHE A 83 -16.67 2.28 10.46
C PHE A 83 -16.59 2.29 8.93
N GLU A 84 -17.76 2.20 8.31
CA GLU A 84 -17.89 2.35 6.86
C GLU A 84 -17.87 3.83 6.50
N LEU A 85 -17.18 4.16 5.41
CA LEU A 85 -17.20 5.51 4.86
C LEU A 85 -18.59 5.81 4.32
N ASP A 86 -19.08 6.99 4.63
CA ASP A 86 -20.38 7.48 4.18
C ASP A 86 -20.29 8.97 3.85
N GLY A 87 -21.13 9.42 2.95
CA GLY A 87 -21.19 10.84 2.56
C GLY A 87 -21.22 11.03 1.05
N SER A 88 -21.14 12.28 0.65
CA SER A 88 -21.24 12.70 -0.75
C SER A 88 -19.87 12.88 -1.38
N ASP A 89 -19.78 12.50 -2.66
CA ASP A 89 -18.67 12.84 -3.53
C ASP A 89 -18.87 14.24 -4.11
N ILE A 90 -17.93 15.11 -3.82
CA ILE A 90 -17.93 16.51 -4.27
C ILE A 90 -16.91 16.71 -5.39
N CYS A 91 -17.29 17.44 -6.39
CA CYS A 91 -16.43 17.86 -7.49
C CYS A 91 -16.18 19.38 -7.43
N PHE A 92 -14.91 19.79 -7.58
CA PHE A 92 -14.54 21.19 -7.82
C PHE A 92 -14.06 21.33 -9.25
N LYS A 93 -14.93 21.92 -10.08
CA LYS A 93 -14.69 22.09 -11.50
C LYS A 93 -15.02 23.52 -11.94
N GLU A 94 -14.13 24.15 -12.71
CA GLU A 94 -14.30 25.52 -13.22
C GLU A 94 -14.67 26.56 -12.13
N GLY A 95 -14.16 26.34 -10.90
CA GLY A 95 -14.44 27.23 -9.75
C GLY A 95 -15.75 26.93 -9.02
N ILE A 96 -16.47 25.87 -9.37
CA ILE A 96 -17.78 25.50 -8.79
C ILE A 96 -17.61 24.23 -7.96
N LEU A 97 -18.07 24.26 -6.71
CA LEU A 97 -18.27 23.10 -5.84
C LEU A 97 -19.69 22.57 -6.02
N ALA A 98 -19.85 21.32 -6.39
CA ALA A 98 -21.13 20.63 -6.51
C ALA A 98 -20.95 19.14 -6.23
N GLU A 99 -22.03 18.43 -5.92
CA GLU A 99 -22.01 16.96 -5.94
C GLU A 99 -21.57 16.47 -7.31
N CYS A 100 -20.73 15.43 -7.32
CA CYS A 100 -20.29 14.85 -8.58
C CYS A 100 -21.47 14.23 -9.31
N SER A 101 -21.67 14.63 -10.58
CA SER A 101 -22.54 13.85 -11.44
C SER A 101 -21.90 12.48 -11.69
N ARG A 102 -22.71 11.41 -11.72
CA ARG A 102 -22.22 10.11 -12.22
C ARG A 102 -21.67 10.32 -13.62
N ASP A 103 -20.37 10.19 -13.75
CA ASP A 103 -19.65 10.36 -15.01
C ASP A 103 -19.60 9.01 -15.75
N ASP A 104 -19.66 9.07 -17.09
CA ASP A 104 -19.49 7.90 -17.97
C ASP A 104 -18.08 7.27 -17.86
N SER A 105 -17.17 7.86 -17.08
CA SER A 105 -15.79 7.38 -16.94
C SER A 105 -15.70 6.03 -16.21
N PHE A 106 -16.55 5.77 -15.22
CA PHE A 106 -16.57 4.48 -14.51
C PHE A 106 -17.19 3.39 -15.38
N SER A 107 -18.30 3.67 -16.09
CA SER A 107 -18.89 2.70 -17.01
C SER A 107 -17.95 2.32 -18.15
N LEU A 108 -17.02 3.20 -18.51
CA LEU A 108 -15.99 2.92 -19.49
C LEU A 108 -14.98 1.87 -18.97
N LEU A 109 -14.65 1.89 -17.68
CA LEU A 109 -13.73 0.90 -17.08
C LEU A 109 -14.36 -0.49 -17.00
N GLU A 110 -15.70 -0.59 -16.90
CA GLU A 110 -16.43 -1.87 -16.95
C GLU A 110 -16.31 -2.57 -18.31
N GLU A 111 -15.86 -1.87 -19.35
CA GLU A 111 -15.59 -2.49 -20.67
C GLU A 111 -14.26 -3.25 -20.73
N LEU A 112 -13.41 -3.15 -19.70
CA LEU A 112 -12.16 -3.89 -19.64
C LEU A 112 -12.42 -5.38 -19.45
N SER A 113 -11.64 -6.23 -20.13
CA SER A 113 -11.77 -7.68 -20.04
C SER A 113 -10.41 -8.33 -20.28
N GLU A 114 -10.12 -9.40 -19.54
CA GLU A 114 -8.92 -10.21 -19.72
C GLU A 114 -8.92 -10.97 -21.07
N ASP A 115 -10.09 -11.17 -21.69
CA ASP A 115 -10.24 -11.81 -23.00
C ASP A 115 -9.84 -10.91 -24.17
N GLN A 116 -9.58 -9.63 -23.92
CA GLN A 116 -9.16 -8.66 -24.94
C GLN A 116 -7.62 -8.63 -25.05
N PRO A 117 -7.07 -8.17 -26.19
CA PRO A 117 -5.64 -7.94 -26.29
C PRO A 117 -5.15 -6.97 -25.19
N ASP A 118 -4.12 -7.37 -24.47
CA ASP A 118 -3.53 -6.53 -23.44
C ASP A 118 -2.83 -5.30 -24.07
N LEU A 119 -3.33 -4.13 -23.76
CA LEU A 119 -2.81 -2.83 -24.18
C LEU A 119 -2.38 -2.04 -22.93
N SER A 120 -1.59 -0.99 -23.09
CA SER A 120 -1.53 0.02 -22.03
C SER A 120 -2.88 0.74 -21.96
N PHE A 121 -3.25 1.25 -20.77
CA PHE A 121 -4.52 1.99 -20.64
C PHE A 121 -4.59 3.18 -21.60
N ALA A 122 -3.47 3.87 -21.79
CA ALA A 122 -3.40 4.99 -22.75
C ALA A 122 -3.62 4.55 -24.21
N GLU A 123 -3.10 3.39 -24.62
CA GLU A 123 -3.38 2.82 -25.94
C GLU A 123 -4.86 2.44 -26.06
N TRP A 124 -5.41 1.78 -25.05
CA TRP A 124 -6.79 1.32 -25.04
C TRP A 124 -7.79 2.49 -25.08
N ILE A 125 -7.61 3.51 -24.23
CA ILE A 125 -8.52 4.68 -24.20
C ILE A 125 -8.50 5.45 -25.53
N ALA A 126 -7.37 5.47 -26.23
CA ALA A 126 -7.24 6.09 -27.55
C ALA A 126 -8.05 5.34 -28.63
N THR A 127 -8.43 4.08 -28.43
CA THR A 127 -9.31 3.34 -29.34
C THR A 127 -10.79 3.65 -29.13
N LYS A 128 -11.15 4.31 -28.01
CA LYS A 128 -12.55 4.57 -27.64
C LYS A 128 -13.06 5.85 -28.28
N ASN A 129 -14.29 5.79 -28.78
CA ASN A 129 -14.96 6.96 -29.32
C ASN A 129 -15.75 7.69 -28.21
N VAL A 130 -15.01 8.25 -27.26
CA VAL A 130 -15.56 8.96 -26.11
C VAL A 130 -15.13 10.43 -26.10
N LYS A 131 -15.83 11.26 -25.37
CA LYS A 131 -15.45 12.68 -25.20
C LYS A 131 -14.08 12.76 -24.53
N GLU A 132 -13.31 13.78 -24.91
CA GLU A 132 -11.98 14.03 -24.33
C GLU A 132 -12.02 14.16 -22.79
N GLU A 133 -13.10 14.77 -22.28
CA GLU A 133 -13.32 14.92 -20.84
C GLU A 133 -13.46 13.57 -20.14
N THR A 134 -14.29 12.65 -20.67
CA THR A 134 -14.47 11.29 -20.15
C THR A 134 -13.15 10.51 -20.21
N ALA A 135 -12.41 10.58 -21.32
CA ALA A 135 -11.11 9.94 -21.45
C ALA A 135 -10.10 10.46 -20.41
N ARG A 136 -10.12 11.77 -20.17
CA ARG A 136 -9.25 12.44 -19.19
C ARG A 136 -9.60 12.06 -17.76
N ALA A 137 -10.90 11.97 -17.42
CA ALA A 137 -11.39 11.55 -16.11
C ALA A 137 -11.03 10.08 -15.82
N ALA A 138 -11.28 9.16 -16.76
CA ALA A 138 -10.90 7.76 -16.64
C ALA A 138 -9.38 7.58 -16.48
N THR A 139 -8.58 8.32 -17.25
CA THR A 139 -7.12 8.29 -17.11
C THR A 139 -6.68 8.80 -15.73
N ALA A 140 -7.27 9.90 -15.26
CA ALA A 140 -6.94 10.45 -13.94
C ALA A 140 -7.32 9.52 -12.80
N PHE A 141 -8.43 8.78 -12.93
CA PHE A 141 -8.84 7.76 -11.98
C PHE A 141 -7.83 6.60 -11.96
N VAL A 142 -7.49 6.02 -13.12
CA VAL A 142 -6.52 4.91 -13.21
C VAL A 142 -5.16 5.32 -12.65
N GLU A 143 -4.65 6.50 -13.01
CA GLU A 143 -3.39 7.00 -12.48
C GLU A 143 -3.44 7.28 -10.98
N GLY A 144 -4.53 7.89 -10.50
CA GLY A 144 -4.70 8.24 -9.10
C GLY A 144 -4.90 7.05 -8.20
N PHE A 145 -5.81 6.14 -8.56
CA PHE A 145 -6.17 4.97 -7.76
C PHE A 145 -5.05 3.91 -7.75
N ASN A 146 -4.52 3.59 -8.94
CA ASN A 146 -3.47 2.57 -9.07
C ASN A 146 -2.05 3.13 -8.86
N ALA A 147 -1.90 4.42 -8.58
CA ALA A 147 -0.60 5.11 -8.50
C ALA A 147 0.28 4.84 -9.75
N ALA A 148 -0.31 4.51 -10.88
CA ALA A 148 0.30 3.97 -12.06
C ALA A 148 0.46 5.01 -13.17
N ASP A 149 1.36 4.74 -14.13
CA ASP A 149 1.42 5.48 -15.40
C ASP A 149 0.47 4.80 -16.40
N ALA A 150 -0.55 5.54 -16.87
CA ALA A 150 -1.52 5.05 -17.86
C ALA A 150 -0.89 4.57 -19.17
N ARG A 151 0.32 5.04 -19.50
CA ARG A 151 1.09 4.58 -20.67
C ARG A 151 1.75 3.22 -20.46
N ARG A 152 1.71 2.70 -19.22
CA ARG A 152 2.39 1.44 -18.85
C ARG A 152 1.42 0.41 -18.31
N ILE A 153 0.49 0.77 -17.41
CA ILE A 153 -0.44 -0.18 -16.78
C ILE A 153 -1.24 -0.93 -17.84
N GLY A 154 -1.28 -2.27 -17.71
CA GLY A 154 -1.95 -3.16 -18.65
C GLY A 154 -3.46 -3.20 -18.45
N THR A 155 -4.21 -3.28 -19.54
CA THR A 155 -5.67 -3.42 -19.51
C THR A 155 -6.11 -4.78 -18.95
N ALA A 156 -5.35 -5.85 -19.20
CA ALA A 156 -5.62 -7.16 -18.61
C ALA A 156 -5.44 -7.13 -17.08
N ALA A 157 -4.44 -6.42 -16.58
CA ALA A 157 -4.25 -6.25 -15.13
C ALA A 157 -5.38 -5.43 -14.50
N LEU A 158 -5.83 -4.35 -15.13
CA LEU A 158 -6.98 -3.57 -14.67
C LEU A 158 -8.28 -4.39 -14.65
N ALA A 159 -8.52 -5.21 -15.68
CA ALA A 159 -9.68 -6.10 -15.75
C ALA A 159 -9.67 -7.15 -14.62
N LYS A 160 -8.51 -7.79 -14.38
CA LYS A 160 -8.34 -8.76 -13.28
C LYS A 160 -8.55 -8.10 -11.92
N GLN A 161 -8.03 -6.90 -11.74
CA GLN A 161 -8.24 -6.12 -10.50
C GLN A 161 -9.72 -5.78 -10.31
N GLN A 162 -10.41 -5.29 -11.34
CA GLN A 162 -11.83 -4.98 -11.26
C GLN A 162 -12.65 -6.21 -10.87
N ALA A 163 -12.42 -7.35 -11.51
CA ALA A 163 -13.11 -8.60 -11.18
C ALA A 163 -12.82 -9.07 -9.74
N ALA A 164 -11.60 -8.84 -9.25
CA ALA A 164 -11.23 -9.16 -7.88
C ALA A 164 -11.93 -8.23 -6.86
N GLU A 165 -11.99 -6.93 -7.13
CA GLU A 165 -12.71 -5.95 -6.30
C GLU A 165 -14.23 -6.23 -6.28
N ASP A 166 -14.84 -6.55 -7.42
CA ASP A 166 -16.25 -6.89 -7.51
C ASP A 166 -16.59 -8.12 -6.64
N ALA A 167 -15.68 -9.08 -6.54
CA ALA A 167 -15.88 -10.29 -5.75
C ALA A 167 -15.90 -10.06 -4.22
N ILE A 168 -15.44 -8.91 -3.75
CA ILE A 168 -15.35 -8.56 -2.33
C ILE A 168 -16.14 -7.31 -1.97
N GLU A 169 -17.07 -6.83 -2.80
CA GLU A 169 -17.78 -5.56 -2.62
C GLU A 169 -16.79 -4.38 -2.51
N GLY A 170 -15.81 -4.34 -3.40
CA GLY A 170 -14.65 -3.43 -3.32
C GLY A 170 -14.97 -1.94 -3.41
N GLU A 171 -16.20 -1.57 -3.85
CA GLU A 171 -16.72 -0.21 -3.83
C GLU A 171 -16.99 0.31 -2.40
N ARG A 172 -17.15 -0.60 -1.42
CA ARG A 172 -17.30 -0.22 -0.01
C ARG A 172 -15.94 0.05 0.62
N GLY A 173 -15.85 1.12 1.36
CA GLY A 173 -14.63 1.53 2.06
C GLY A 173 -14.86 1.60 3.58
N PHE A 174 -13.90 1.05 4.33
CA PHE A 174 -13.96 1.10 5.80
C PHE A 174 -12.66 1.63 6.36
N ARG A 175 -12.69 2.14 7.59
CA ARG A 175 -11.50 2.49 8.37
C ARG A 175 -11.52 1.77 9.72
N ILE A 176 -10.33 1.47 10.24
CA ILE A 176 -10.15 0.99 11.62
C ILE A 176 -10.06 2.21 12.53
N GLU A 177 -10.90 2.28 13.58
CA GLU A 177 -10.96 3.45 14.47
C GLU A 177 -9.62 3.75 15.14
N ASP A 178 -8.92 2.73 15.60
CA ASP A 178 -7.60 2.85 16.25
C ASP A 178 -6.44 2.93 15.25
N GLY A 179 -6.75 2.95 13.95
CA GLY A 179 -5.81 2.95 12.84
C GLY A 179 -5.27 1.57 12.47
N TYR A 180 -4.75 1.47 11.28
CA TYR A 180 -4.31 0.19 10.69
C TYR A 180 -3.13 -0.45 11.44
N ALA A 181 -2.28 0.34 12.11
CA ALA A 181 -1.15 -0.20 12.89
C ALA A 181 -1.60 -1.06 14.07
N ALA A 182 -2.81 -0.84 14.60
CA ALA A 182 -3.38 -1.68 15.65
C ALA A 182 -3.50 -3.16 15.21
N LEU A 183 -3.83 -3.40 13.94
CA LEU A 183 -3.90 -4.75 13.37
C LEU A 183 -2.52 -5.43 13.29
N THR A 184 -1.49 -4.67 12.88
CA THR A 184 -0.12 -5.22 12.82
C THR A 184 0.46 -5.43 14.21
N ALA A 185 0.10 -4.60 15.18
CA ALA A 185 0.46 -4.80 16.58
C ALA A 185 -0.21 -6.07 17.17
N TYR A 186 -1.47 -6.32 16.82
CA TYR A 186 -2.16 -7.56 17.18
C TYR A 186 -1.47 -8.80 16.62
N LEU A 187 -1.10 -8.79 15.33
CA LEU A 187 -0.36 -9.90 14.72
C LEU A 187 1.00 -10.14 15.38
N LEU A 188 1.74 -9.07 15.66
CA LEU A 188 3.03 -9.17 16.35
C LEU A 188 2.88 -9.83 17.72
N LYS A 189 1.91 -9.34 18.52
CA LYS A 189 1.61 -9.89 19.83
C LYS A 189 1.30 -11.39 19.76
N ARG A 190 0.43 -11.80 18.84
CA ARG A 190 0.08 -13.21 18.62
C ARG A 190 1.32 -14.05 18.22
N PHE A 191 2.16 -13.48 17.34
CA PHE A 191 3.41 -14.13 16.92
C PHE A 191 4.37 -14.39 18.10
N GLU A 192 4.56 -13.40 18.97
CA GLU A 192 5.39 -13.53 20.17
C GLU A 192 4.79 -14.53 21.18
N GLU A 193 3.47 -14.52 21.38
CA GLU A 193 2.74 -15.47 22.21
C GLU A 193 2.85 -16.91 21.68
N ALA A 194 2.96 -17.10 20.36
CA ALA A 194 3.24 -18.39 19.73
C ALA A 194 4.71 -18.82 19.81
N GLY A 195 5.57 -18.05 20.48
CA GLY A 195 6.99 -18.35 20.67
C GLY A 195 7.91 -17.85 19.56
N GLY A 196 7.40 -17.00 18.66
CA GLY A 196 8.19 -16.36 17.62
C GLY A 196 9.19 -15.35 18.17
N SER A 197 10.28 -15.14 17.46
CA SER A 197 11.32 -14.15 17.78
C SER A 197 11.33 -13.02 16.77
N VAL A 198 11.51 -11.77 17.22
CA VAL A 198 11.58 -10.60 16.35
C VAL A 198 12.87 -9.81 16.57
N CYS A 199 13.49 -9.37 15.46
CA CYS A 199 14.61 -8.43 15.44
C CYS A 199 14.21 -7.18 14.65
N LEU A 200 13.88 -6.11 15.34
CA LEU A 200 13.66 -4.78 14.75
C LEU A 200 15.01 -4.07 14.54
N SER A 201 14.97 -2.91 13.84
CA SER A 201 16.16 -2.11 13.53
C SER A 201 17.30 -2.93 12.92
N THR A 202 16.97 -3.97 12.16
CA THR A 202 17.89 -4.93 11.60
C THR A 202 17.75 -5.03 10.09
N LEU A 203 18.66 -4.34 9.38
CA LEU A 203 18.66 -4.27 7.92
C LEU A 203 19.36 -5.49 7.33
N VAL A 204 18.60 -6.29 6.58
CA VAL A 204 19.15 -7.41 5.80
C VAL A 204 19.90 -6.85 4.58
N GLU A 205 21.12 -7.30 4.36
CA GLU A 205 22.00 -6.90 3.26
C GLU A 205 22.21 -8.02 2.25
N ALA A 206 22.22 -9.28 2.71
CA ALA A 206 22.43 -10.43 1.83
C ALA A 206 21.70 -11.69 2.32
N VAL A 207 21.20 -12.47 1.37
CA VAL A 207 20.62 -13.80 1.57
C VAL A 207 21.45 -14.79 0.74
N ARG A 208 22.26 -15.63 1.42
CA ARG A 208 23.00 -16.72 0.80
C ARG A 208 22.24 -18.01 1.06
N TRP A 209 22.03 -18.80 0.02
CA TRP A 209 21.16 -19.95 0.16
C TRP A 209 21.55 -21.11 -0.76
N GLN A 210 21.17 -22.26 -0.34
CA GLN A 210 21.11 -23.50 -1.13
C GLN A 210 19.91 -24.30 -0.62
N LYS A 211 19.52 -25.37 -1.32
CA LYS A 211 18.39 -26.18 -0.87
C LYS A 211 18.52 -26.53 0.61
N ASP A 212 17.46 -26.28 1.37
CA ASP A 212 17.31 -26.51 2.81
C ASP A 212 18.34 -25.79 3.73
N SER A 213 18.93 -24.71 3.23
CA SER A 213 19.88 -23.92 4.04
C SER A 213 19.93 -22.46 3.59
N VAL A 214 19.68 -21.55 4.52
CA VAL A 214 19.71 -20.09 4.29
C VAL A 214 20.60 -19.43 5.34
N ARG A 215 21.41 -18.48 4.91
CA ARG A 215 22.18 -17.57 5.77
C ARG A 215 21.87 -16.13 5.39
N VAL A 216 21.40 -15.36 6.35
CA VAL A 216 21.08 -13.95 6.19
C VAL A 216 22.14 -13.12 6.90
N ALA A 217 22.82 -12.26 6.13
CA ALA A 217 23.70 -11.25 6.68
C ALA A 217 22.92 -9.93 6.83
N ALA A 218 22.99 -9.35 8.02
CA ALA A 218 22.28 -8.14 8.37
C ALA A 218 23.16 -7.20 9.21
N ARG A 219 22.71 -5.98 9.40
CA ARG A 219 23.32 -5.04 10.33
C ARG A 219 22.26 -4.30 11.13
N HIS A 220 22.55 -3.96 12.36
CA HIS A 220 21.71 -3.10 13.16
C HIS A 220 21.77 -1.66 12.63
N THR A 221 20.62 -1.00 12.52
CA THR A 221 20.52 0.30 11.82
C THR A 221 21.14 1.47 12.59
N SER A 222 21.22 1.39 13.94
CA SER A 222 21.73 2.49 14.77
C SER A 222 23.25 2.48 14.93
N ASP A 223 23.88 1.30 15.08
CA ASP A 223 25.31 1.14 15.41
C ASP A 223 26.10 0.36 14.36
N SER A 224 25.42 -0.08 13.29
CA SER A 224 25.99 -0.90 12.21
C SER A 224 26.62 -2.24 12.70
N GLN A 225 26.21 -2.73 13.87
CA GLN A 225 26.64 -4.04 14.35
C GLN A 225 26.21 -5.12 13.35
N ARG A 226 27.15 -5.95 12.91
CA ARG A 226 26.88 -7.06 12.00
C ARG A 226 26.22 -8.21 12.74
N MET A 227 25.23 -8.80 12.09
CA MET A 227 24.44 -9.93 12.57
C MET A 227 24.34 -10.95 11.46
N ASP A 228 24.46 -12.23 11.81
CA ASP A 228 24.27 -13.35 10.89
C ASP A 228 23.24 -14.30 11.48
N PHE A 229 22.27 -14.69 10.65
CA PHE A 229 21.21 -15.63 11.01
C PHE A 229 21.23 -16.83 10.07
N ALA A 230 20.83 -18.00 10.59
CA ALA A 230 20.73 -19.22 9.82
C ALA A 230 19.36 -19.87 10.00
N ALA A 231 18.82 -20.41 8.92
CA ALA A 231 17.58 -21.18 8.92
C ALA A 231 17.57 -22.22 7.80
N ARG A 232 16.59 -23.10 7.83
CA ARG A 232 16.36 -24.04 6.72
C ARG A 232 15.69 -23.36 5.52
N GLN A 233 14.74 -22.47 5.77
CA GLN A 233 13.91 -21.78 4.76
C GLN A 233 13.83 -20.29 5.05
N CYS A 234 13.45 -19.51 4.03
CA CYS A 234 13.29 -18.06 4.16
C CYS A 234 12.07 -17.56 3.39
N VAL A 235 11.24 -16.79 4.07
CA VAL A 235 10.16 -16.00 3.45
C VAL A 235 10.63 -14.55 3.29
N VAL A 236 10.69 -14.07 2.06
CA VAL A 236 11.13 -12.73 1.72
C VAL A 236 9.91 -11.86 1.44
N THR A 237 9.69 -10.82 2.25
CA THR A 237 8.54 -9.92 2.11
C THR A 237 8.95 -8.46 1.84
N LEU A 238 10.09 -8.29 1.20
CA LEU A 238 10.63 -6.99 0.83
C LEU A 238 9.73 -6.29 -0.20
N PRO A 239 9.54 -4.97 -0.13
CA PRO A 239 8.82 -4.23 -1.16
C PRO A 239 9.44 -4.40 -2.56
N LEU A 240 8.61 -4.41 -3.60
CA LEU A 240 9.06 -4.55 -4.99
C LEU A 240 10.16 -3.55 -5.34
N GLY A 241 10.02 -2.27 -4.93
CA GLY A 241 11.03 -1.25 -5.22
C GLY A 241 12.40 -1.58 -4.61
N VAL A 242 12.42 -2.18 -3.41
CA VAL A 242 13.66 -2.61 -2.74
C VAL A 242 14.31 -3.80 -3.46
N LEU A 243 13.50 -4.77 -3.93
CA LEU A 243 13.98 -5.88 -4.76
C LEU A 243 14.56 -5.38 -6.08
N GLN A 244 13.86 -4.50 -6.79
CA GLN A 244 14.29 -3.93 -8.06
C GLN A 244 15.57 -3.08 -7.93
N ALA A 245 15.74 -2.39 -6.80
CA ALA A 245 16.96 -1.60 -6.54
C ALA A 245 18.17 -2.45 -6.17
N GLY A 246 18.01 -3.75 -5.92
CA GLY A 246 19.10 -4.64 -5.55
C GLY A 246 19.71 -4.31 -4.17
N HIS A 247 18.93 -3.73 -3.27
CA HIS A 247 19.40 -3.37 -1.92
C HIS A 247 19.69 -4.60 -1.05
N VAL A 248 19.15 -5.76 -1.40
CA VAL A 248 19.48 -7.04 -0.81
C VAL A 248 20.08 -7.95 -1.88
N THR A 249 21.27 -8.46 -1.62
CA THR A 249 21.97 -9.38 -2.52
C THR A 249 21.51 -10.82 -2.26
N PHE A 250 21.14 -11.54 -3.31
CA PHE A 250 20.86 -12.99 -3.24
C PHE A 250 22.02 -13.77 -3.87
N ASP A 251 22.48 -14.83 -3.21
CA ASP A 251 23.56 -15.68 -3.71
C ASP A 251 23.22 -17.18 -3.47
N PRO A 252 22.89 -17.92 -4.54
CA PRO A 252 22.68 -17.47 -5.92
C PRO A 252 21.45 -16.58 -6.10
N GLU A 253 21.43 -15.77 -7.15
CA GLU A 253 20.25 -14.96 -7.48
C GLU A 253 19.06 -15.86 -7.89
N PRO A 254 17.85 -15.69 -7.31
CA PRO A 254 16.66 -16.45 -7.69
C PRO A 254 16.08 -15.93 -9.01
N GLN A 255 16.74 -16.28 -10.11
CA GLN A 255 16.50 -15.73 -11.47
C GLN A 255 15.02 -15.65 -11.88
N PRO A 256 14.17 -16.69 -11.71
CA PRO A 256 12.76 -16.60 -12.12
C PRO A 256 12.01 -15.46 -11.41
N VAL A 257 12.24 -15.32 -10.11
CA VAL A 257 11.59 -14.29 -9.29
C VAL A 257 12.10 -12.89 -9.65
N MET A 258 13.41 -12.72 -9.79
CA MET A 258 14.00 -11.41 -10.13
C MET A 258 13.63 -10.96 -11.54
N GLN A 259 13.53 -11.88 -12.51
CA GLN A 259 13.03 -11.59 -13.84
C GLN A 259 11.55 -11.18 -13.83
N ALA A 260 10.72 -11.85 -13.04
CA ALA A 260 9.32 -11.49 -12.87
C ALA A 260 9.17 -10.13 -12.18
N ALA A 261 9.93 -9.89 -11.10
CA ALA A 261 9.97 -8.60 -10.41
C ALA A 261 10.34 -7.43 -11.33
N ALA A 262 11.27 -7.64 -12.25
CA ALA A 262 11.67 -6.62 -13.24
C ALA A 262 10.57 -6.27 -14.26
N ARG A 263 9.57 -7.13 -14.45
CA ARG A 263 8.42 -6.88 -15.33
C ARG A 263 7.34 -6.04 -14.67
N LEU A 264 7.22 -6.08 -13.34
CA LEU A 264 6.30 -5.24 -12.59
C LEU A 264 6.82 -3.81 -12.47
N ALA A 265 5.94 -2.89 -12.10
CA ALA A 265 6.31 -1.51 -11.86
C ALA A 265 5.90 -1.08 -10.45
N MET A 266 6.73 -0.24 -9.86
CA MET A 266 6.41 0.40 -8.59
C MET A 266 5.71 1.72 -8.85
N GLY A 267 4.51 1.89 -8.28
CA GLY A 267 3.70 3.08 -8.40
C GLY A 267 4.17 4.18 -7.45
N SER A 268 3.82 5.40 -7.83
CA SER A 268 4.17 6.60 -7.08
C SER A 268 2.93 7.25 -6.51
N ALA A 269 2.95 7.54 -5.20
CA ALA A 269 1.89 8.30 -4.57
C ALA A 269 2.46 9.20 -3.49
N ARG A 270 1.81 10.35 -3.28
CA ARG A 270 2.08 11.24 -2.17
C ARG A 270 0.78 11.66 -1.52
N ARG A 271 0.75 11.64 -0.21
CA ARG A 271 -0.40 12.07 0.58
C ARG A 271 0.01 13.10 1.61
N ILE A 272 -0.95 13.89 2.03
CA ILE A 272 -0.79 14.82 3.15
C ILE A 272 -2.11 14.89 3.92
N THR A 273 -2.04 14.79 5.23
CA THR A 273 -3.19 14.93 6.12
C THR A 273 -3.05 16.21 6.92
N TYR A 274 -4.04 17.07 6.83
CA TYR A 274 -4.14 18.32 7.58
C TYR A 274 -5.11 18.15 8.73
N LEU A 275 -4.74 18.61 9.90
CA LEU A 275 -5.58 18.69 11.09
C LEU A 275 -5.92 20.16 11.33
N PHE A 276 -7.19 20.45 11.47
CA PHE A 276 -7.69 21.81 11.65
C PHE A 276 -8.38 21.94 13.02
N ARG A 277 -8.60 23.16 13.46
CA ARG A 277 -9.37 23.45 14.69
C ARG A 277 -10.87 23.20 14.49
N VAL A 278 -11.38 23.36 13.29
CA VAL A 278 -12.79 23.21 12.90
C VAL A 278 -12.91 22.65 11.50
N ARG A 279 -14.03 22.03 11.19
CA ARG A 279 -14.38 21.59 9.84
C ARG A 279 -14.90 22.77 9.02
N PHE A 280 -14.01 23.64 8.54
CA PHE A 280 -14.36 24.87 7.81
C PHE A 280 -15.12 24.61 6.50
N TRP A 281 -14.98 23.40 5.93
CA TRP A 281 -15.68 22.97 4.70
C TRP A 281 -17.15 22.62 4.93
N GLN A 282 -17.56 22.38 6.18
CA GLN A 282 -18.88 21.82 6.53
C GLN A 282 -20.05 22.70 6.08
N GLU A 283 -19.89 24.03 6.07
CA GLU A 283 -20.97 24.93 5.63
C GLU A 283 -21.28 24.80 4.14
N ARG A 284 -20.27 24.50 3.32
CA ARG A 284 -20.40 24.39 1.86
C ARG A 284 -20.59 22.96 1.38
N THR A 285 -20.05 21.99 2.10
CA THR A 285 -20.06 20.57 1.77
C THR A 285 -20.26 19.73 3.04
N PRO A 286 -21.48 19.75 3.65
CA PRO A 286 -21.75 19.22 4.98
C PRO A 286 -21.47 17.72 5.11
N GLU A 287 -21.70 16.95 4.06
CA GLU A 287 -21.57 15.48 4.01
C GLU A 287 -20.45 15.02 3.09
N MET A 288 -19.45 15.86 2.87
CA MET A 288 -18.32 15.52 2.00
C MET A 288 -17.55 14.32 2.51
N SER A 289 -17.56 13.23 1.76
CA SER A 289 -16.65 12.11 1.90
C SER A 289 -15.40 12.32 1.05
N PHE A 290 -15.56 12.38 -0.26
CA PHE A 290 -14.48 12.68 -1.19
C PHE A 290 -14.69 14.02 -1.91
N LEU A 291 -13.58 14.63 -2.32
CA LEU A 291 -13.57 15.84 -3.15
C LEU A 291 -12.56 15.64 -4.28
N PHE A 292 -13.07 15.71 -5.50
CA PHE A 292 -12.29 15.58 -6.73
C PHE A 292 -12.07 16.95 -7.36
N VAL A 293 -10.83 17.23 -7.76
CA VAL A 293 -10.41 18.53 -8.25
C VAL A 293 -9.79 18.38 -9.64
N ASP A 294 -10.29 19.10 -10.61
CA ASP A 294 -9.82 19.04 -12.01
C ASP A 294 -8.41 19.64 -12.18
N GLU A 295 -8.05 20.63 -11.37
CA GLU A 295 -6.76 21.31 -11.41
C GLU A 295 -6.15 21.48 -10.01
N GLY A 296 -4.83 21.46 -9.93
CA GLY A 296 -4.09 21.66 -8.68
C GLY A 296 -3.46 20.38 -8.13
N THR A 297 -2.89 20.49 -6.95
CA THR A 297 -2.22 19.41 -6.23
C THR A 297 -2.42 19.64 -4.73
N PRO A 298 -2.96 18.68 -3.98
CA PRO A 298 -3.54 17.38 -4.39
C PRO A 298 -4.80 17.49 -5.25
N ARG A 299 -5.15 16.40 -5.95
CA ARG A 299 -6.34 16.33 -6.82
C ARG A 299 -7.52 15.58 -6.20
N VAL A 300 -7.25 14.69 -5.27
CA VAL A 300 -8.27 13.98 -4.52
C VAL A 300 -8.10 14.33 -3.06
N TRP A 301 -9.21 14.62 -2.41
CA TRP A 301 -9.26 14.91 -1.00
C TRP A 301 -10.34 14.06 -0.35
N TRP A 302 -10.19 13.72 0.92
CA TRP A 302 -11.23 13.05 1.66
C TRP A 302 -11.26 13.49 3.11
N THR A 303 -12.41 13.30 3.72
CA THR A 303 -12.65 13.46 5.14
C THR A 303 -12.76 12.08 5.80
N PRO A 304 -12.74 11.97 7.11
CA PRO A 304 -13.06 10.73 7.79
C PRO A 304 -14.59 10.51 7.98
N SER A 305 -15.43 11.05 7.08
CA SER A 305 -16.88 10.87 7.17
C SER A 305 -17.27 9.38 7.31
N PRO A 306 -18.23 9.02 8.19
CA PRO A 306 -19.12 9.89 8.95
C PRO A 306 -18.53 10.49 10.23
N HIS A 307 -17.30 10.17 10.60
CA HIS A 307 -16.64 10.80 11.74
C HIS A 307 -16.48 12.31 11.56
N ALA A 308 -16.80 13.05 12.63
CA ALA A 308 -16.77 14.52 12.61
C ALA A 308 -15.38 15.13 12.91
N ALA A 309 -14.29 14.35 12.76
CA ALA A 309 -12.95 14.86 13.00
C ALA A 309 -12.58 15.97 11.98
N PRO A 310 -11.94 17.05 12.42
CA PRO A 310 -11.53 18.16 11.54
C PRO A 310 -10.24 17.83 10.78
N GLN A 311 -10.29 16.77 9.99
CA GLN A 311 -9.20 16.18 9.24
C GLN A 311 -9.53 16.18 7.75
N LEU A 312 -8.57 16.62 6.91
CA LEU A 312 -8.60 16.53 5.46
C LEU A 312 -7.33 15.86 4.96
N THR A 313 -7.48 14.81 4.18
CA THR A 313 -6.34 14.16 3.52
C THR A 313 -6.36 14.47 2.03
N GLY A 314 -5.24 14.93 1.51
CA GLY A 314 -5.00 15.15 0.09
C GLY A 314 -4.12 14.07 -0.50
N TRP A 315 -4.43 13.65 -1.72
CA TRP A 315 -3.78 12.56 -2.43
C TRP A 315 -3.37 12.94 -3.85
N VAL A 316 -2.20 12.46 -4.23
CA VAL A 316 -1.67 12.51 -5.60
C VAL A 316 -1.13 11.14 -5.94
N GLY A 317 -1.62 10.49 -6.99
CA GLY A 317 -1.13 9.21 -7.51
C GLY A 317 -0.57 9.32 -8.93
N GLY A 318 0.18 8.31 -9.34
CA GLY A 318 0.74 8.16 -10.68
C GLY A 318 1.85 9.17 -11.03
N PRO A 319 2.02 9.51 -12.31
CA PRO A 319 3.10 10.40 -12.77
C PRO A 319 3.14 11.76 -12.08
N LYS A 320 1.98 12.30 -11.70
CA LYS A 320 1.90 13.59 -10.97
C LYS A 320 2.48 13.54 -9.56
N ALA A 321 2.51 12.36 -8.95
CA ALA A 321 3.16 12.18 -7.66
C ALA A 321 4.69 12.31 -7.78
N LEU A 322 5.28 11.95 -8.92
CA LEU A 322 6.71 12.16 -9.19
C LEU A 322 7.06 13.65 -9.28
N ASP A 323 6.20 14.45 -9.90
CA ASP A 323 6.36 15.91 -9.95
C ASP A 323 6.26 16.50 -8.53
N ALA A 324 5.27 16.04 -7.74
CA ALA A 324 5.11 16.44 -6.34
C ALA A 324 6.26 15.95 -5.43
N ALA A 325 6.90 14.83 -5.75
CA ALA A 325 8.06 14.31 -5.01
C ALA A 325 9.33 15.15 -5.23
N SER A 326 9.38 16.00 -6.27
CA SER A 326 10.49 16.94 -6.45
C SER A 326 10.48 18.07 -5.40
N ALA A 327 9.31 18.39 -4.82
CA ALA A 327 9.12 19.35 -3.75
C ALA A 327 9.49 18.73 -2.38
N ASN A 328 10.02 19.52 -1.46
CA ASN A 328 10.15 19.12 -0.05
C ASN A 328 8.75 19.03 0.61
N ASP A 329 8.68 18.54 1.85
CA ASP A 329 7.43 18.35 2.56
C ASP A 329 6.69 19.65 2.85
N ASP A 330 7.41 20.73 3.20
CA ASP A 330 6.83 22.06 3.44
C ASP A 330 6.22 22.65 2.16
N ASP A 331 6.91 22.54 1.02
CA ASP A 331 6.41 23.03 -0.26
C ASP A 331 5.16 22.25 -0.71
N PHE A 332 5.13 20.94 -0.45
CA PHE A 332 3.97 20.11 -0.71
C PHE A 332 2.79 20.47 0.19
N ALA A 333 3.05 20.69 1.49
CA ALA A 333 2.04 21.17 2.43
C ALA A 333 1.49 22.54 2.03
N GLN A 334 2.36 23.47 1.62
CA GLN A 334 1.90 24.76 1.14
C GLN A 334 1.11 24.68 -0.17
N ALA A 335 1.45 23.75 -1.06
CA ALA A 335 0.65 23.51 -2.28
C ALA A 335 -0.77 23.04 -1.96
N GLY A 336 -0.93 22.19 -0.95
CA GLY A 336 -2.25 21.76 -0.47
C GLY A 336 -3.06 22.92 0.13
N VAL A 337 -2.44 23.78 0.95
CA VAL A 337 -3.12 24.98 1.48
C VAL A 337 -3.59 25.90 0.36
N ARG A 338 -2.75 26.14 -0.67
CA ARG A 338 -3.17 26.92 -1.87
C ARG A 338 -4.35 26.26 -2.60
N SER A 339 -4.33 24.93 -2.72
CA SER A 339 -5.44 24.19 -3.33
C SER A 339 -6.74 24.39 -2.54
N LEU A 340 -6.71 24.20 -1.21
CA LEU A 340 -7.87 24.41 -0.34
C LEU A 340 -8.35 25.87 -0.35
N SER A 341 -7.43 26.84 -0.38
CA SER A 341 -7.75 28.27 -0.52
C SER A 341 -8.58 28.55 -1.77
N LYS A 342 -8.17 28.00 -2.92
CA LYS A 342 -8.91 28.12 -4.19
C LYS A 342 -10.28 27.42 -4.12
N ILE A 343 -10.32 26.18 -3.63
CA ILE A 343 -11.53 25.36 -3.56
C ILE A 343 -12.61 26.00 -2.68
N PHE A 344 -12.24 26.43 -1.49
CA PHE A 344 -13.20 26.96 -0.51
C PHE A 344 -13.31 28.49 -0.53
N SER A 345 -12.58 29.17 -1.43
CA SER A 345 -12.55 30.63 -1.54
C SER A 345 -12.21 31.31 -0.21
N MET A 346 -11.23 30.76 0.51
CA MET A 346 -10.71 31.28 1.77
C MET A 346 -9.28 31.79 1.59
N ALA A 347 -8.89 32.83 2.34
CA ALA A 347 -7.52 33.29 2.29
C ALA A 347 -6.57 32.24 2.89
N GLU A 348 -5.36 32.07 2.34
CA GLU A 348 -4.35 31.16 2.88
C GLU A 348 -4.03 31.48 4.35
N THR A 349 -4.02 32.76 4.74
CA THR A 349 -3.83 33.21 6.13
C THR A 349 -4.92 32.73 7.08
N GLU A 350 -6.17 32.63 6.61
CA GLU A 350 -7.28 32.10 7.39
C GLU A 350 -7.14 30.58 7.57
N LEU A 351 -6.79 29.86 6.49
CA LEU A 351 -6.51 28.43 6.56
C LEU A 351 -5.36 28.13 7.51
N HIS A 352 -4.26 28.90 7.44
CA HIS A 352 -3.13 28.74 8.37
C HIS A 352 -3.53 29.04 9.82
N ALA A 353 -4.44 29.96 10.08
CA ALA A 353 -4.94 30.23 11.43
C ALA A 353 -5.80 29.08 11.98
N LEU A 354 -6.44 28.31 11.11
CA LEU A 354 -7.22 27.12 11.48
C LEU A 354 -6.39 25.85 11.56
N LEU A 355 -5.27 25.79 10.87
CA LEU A 355 -4.39 24.61 10.82
C LEU A 355 -3.71 24.41 12.18
N THR A 356 -3.77 23.18 12.72
CA THR A 356 -3.04 22.76 13.93
C THR A 356 -1.75 22.04 13.58
N SER A 357 -1.83 21.09 12.67
CA SER A 357 -0.68 20.32 12.19
C SER A 357 -0.94 19.73 10.81
N TRP A 358 0.10 19.24 10.19
CA TRP A 358 0.00 18.41 8.99
C TRP A 358 1.01 17.27 9.05
N HIS A 359 0.69 16.18 8.35
CA HIS A 359 1.48 14.96 8.35
C HIS A 359 1.60 14.40 6.94
N THR A 360 2.79 14.02 6.54
CA THR A 360 3.09 13.40 5.25
C THR A 360 4.24 12.42 5.37
N HIS A 361 4.37 11.51 4.42
CA HIS A 361 5.55 10.67 4.26
C HIS A 361 5.79 10.43 2.77
N ASP A 362 7.05 10.54 2.34
CA ASP A 362 7.47 10.30 0.96
C ASP A 362 7.95 8.86 0.79
N TRP A 363 7.01 7.96 0.48
CA TRP A 363 7.30 6.55 0.23
C TRP A 363 8.24 6.31 -0.94
N GLN A 364 8.33 7.27 -1.89
CA GLN A 364 9.19 7.20 -3.05
C GLN A 364 10.67 7.35 -2.67
N ARG A 365 10.96 8.23 -1.71
CA ARG A 365 12.30 8.50 -1.20
C ARG A 365 12.68 7.62 -0.01
N ASP A 366 11.72 6.93 0.58
CA ASP A 366 11.97 6.01 1.68
C ASP A 366 12.80 4.81 1.19
N PRO A 367 14.06 4.64 1.66
CA PRO A 367 14.97 3.62 1.14
C PRO A 367 14.51 2.18 1.44
N LEU A 368 13.56 2.02 2.35
CA LEU A 368 12.98 0.73 2.75
C LEU A 368 11.65 0.43 2.06
N SER A 369 11.23 1.28 1.09
CA SER A 369 9.99 1.10 0.31
C SER A 369 10.21 1.36 -1.17
N LEU A 370 10.80 2.51 -1.53
CA LEU A 370 11.09 2.97 -2.90
C LEU A 370 9.85 2.99 -3.79
N GLY A 371 8.73 3.46 -3.24
CA GLY A 371 7.45 3.63 -3.91
C GLY A 371 6.25 3.31 -3.04
N ALA A 372 5.05 3.55 -3.57
CA ALA A 372 3.79 3.36 -2.86
C ALA A 372 3.34 1.90 -2.89
N TYR A 373 2.93 1.39 -4.06
CA TYR A 373 2.51 0.01 -4.30
C TYR A 373 2.71 -0.37 -5.76
N SER A 374 2.63 -1.69 -6.04
CA SER A 374 2.94 -2.22 -7.37
C SER A 374 1.75 -2.16 -8.32
N TYR A 375 2.05 -2.18 -9.62
CA TYR A 375 1.09 -2.47 -10.68
C TYR A 375 1.74 -3.29 -11.79
N ALA A 376 0.93 -3.99 -12.57
CA ALA A 376 1.40 -4.77 -13.70
C ALA A 376 1.33 -3.94 -15.00
N PRO A 377 2.46 -3.64 -15.65
CA PRO A 377 2.49 -3.11 -16.99
C PRO A 377 1.86 -4.06 -18.02
N LYS A 378 1.53 -3.52 -19.19
CA LYS A 378 1.15 -4.32 -20.36
C LYS A 378 2.07 -5.51 -20.56
N GLY A 379 1.51 -6.70 -20.68
CA GLY A 379 2.24 -7.95 -20.87
C GLY A 379 2.89 -8.52 -19.59
N ALA A 380 2.54 -8.03 -18.41
CA ALA A 380 3.13 -8.47 -17.16
C ALA A 380 2.11 -9.06 -16.14
N ILE A 381 0.90 -9.39 -16.57
CA ILE A 381 -0.18 -9.88 -15.70
C ILE A 381 0.20 -11.17 -14.94
N ASP A 382 1.05 -12.01 -15.52
CA ASP A 382 1.54 -13.28 -14.95
C ASP A 382 2.76 -13.12 -14.04
N ALA A 383 3.31 -11.90 -13.92
CA ALA A 383 4.54 -11.69 -13.17
C ALA A 383 4.38 -11.93 -11.66
N SER A 384 3.24 -11.56 -11.09
CA SER A 384 2.93 -11.81 -9.67
C SER A 384 2.81 -13.31 -9.39
N ASP A 385 2.19 -14.07 -10.29
CA ASP A 385 2.08 -15.52 -10.18
C ASP A 385 3.47 -16.17 -10.21
N ALA A 386 4.34 -15.74 -11.14
CA ALA A 386 5.71 -16.24 -11.23
C ALA A 386 6.56 -15.89 -9.99
N MET A 387 6.32 -14.72 -9.35
CA MET A 387 6.97 -14.37 -8.09
C MET A 387 6.44 -15.17 -6.89
N ALA A 388 5.23 -15.67 -6.97
CA ALA A 388 4.59 -16.45 -5.91
C ALA A 388 5.08 -17.92 -5.85
N GLU A 389 5.77 -18.39 -6.89
CA GLU A 389 6.30 -19.75 -6.96
C GLU A 389 7.51 -19.93 -6.01
N PRO A 390 7.54 -21.02 -5.23
CA PRO A 390 8.68 -21.35 -4.37
C PRO A 390 9.97 -21.58 -5.16
N VAL A 391 11.10 -21.10 -4.65
CA VAL A 391 12.40 -21.36 -5.25
C VAL A 391 13.11 -22.48 -4.50
N ALA A 392 13.22 -23.65 -5.14
CA ALA A 392 13.85 -24.87 -4.61
C ALA A 392 13.34 -25.27 -3.20
N GLU A 393 12.06 -25.02 -2.91
CA GLU A 393 11.44 -25.29 -1.59
C GLU A 393 12.21 -24.64 -0.42
N THR A 394 12.94 -23.58 -0.69
CA THR A 394 13.83 -22.92 0.28
C THR A 394 13.58 -21.42 0.39
N LEU A 395 13.38 -20.72 -0.73
CA LEU A 395 12.99 -19.30 -0.73
C LEU A 395 11.55 -19.17 -1.19
N TYR A 396 10.80 -18.36 -0.45
CA TYR A 396 9.40 -18.02 -0.71
C TYR A 396 9.27 -16.50 -0.72
N PHE A 397 8.45 -15.98 -1.63
CA PHE A 397 8.27 -14.54 -1.76
C PHE A 397 6.81 -14.17 -1.46
N ALA A 398 6.63 -13.13 -0.66
CA ALA A 398 5.33 -12.57 -0.33
C ALA A 398 5.38 -11.03 -0.31
N GLY A 399 4.23 -10.40 -0.25
CA GLY A 399 4.03 -8.96 -0.36
C GLY A 399 2.92 -8.68 -1.39
N GLU A 400 2.34 -7.49 -1.39
CA GLU A 400 1.20 -7.14 -2.24
C GLU A 400 1.45 -7.39 -3.74
N HIS A 401 2.71 -7.25 -4.17
CA HIS A 401 3.16 -7.45 -5.55
C HIS A 401 3.24 -8.94 -5.96
N THR A 402 3.09 -9.87 -5.01
CA THR A 402 3.02 -11.33 -5.26
C THR A 402 1.61 -11.89 -5.05
N ASP A 403 0.60 -11.01 -4.89
CA ASP A 403 -0.78 -11.47 -4.87
C ASP A 403 -1.18 -12.03 -6.23
N THR A 404 -1.81 -13.20 -6.23
CA THR A 404 -2.20 -13.95 -7.45
C THR A 404 -3.67 -13.74 -7.82
N THR A 405 -4.42 -13.02 -6.96
CA THR A 405 -5.87 -12.88 -7.09
C THR A 405 -6.31 -11.59 -7.78
N GLY A 406 -5.39 -10.64 -7.98
CA GLY A 406 -5.67 -9.33 -8.58
C GLY A 406 -5.73 -8.17 -7.58
N HIS A 407 -5.55 -8.43 -6.28
CA HIS A 407 -5.57 -7.41 -5.24
C HIS A 407 -4.18 -6.80 -4.98
N TRP A 408 -3.45 -6.49 -6.06
CA TRP A 408 -2.17 -5.79 -5.94
C TRP A 408 -2.34 -4.43 -5.29
N GLY A 409 -1.31 -3.98 -4.58
CA GLY A 409 -1.32 -2.66 -3.93
C GLY A 409 -2.19 -2.58 -2.68
N THR A 410 -2.79 -3.67 -2.21
CA THR A 410 -3.72 -3.67 -1.07
C THR A 410 -3.16 -4.38 0.16
N VAL A 411 -3.72 -4.04 1.33
CA VAL A 411 -3.35 -4.69 2.59
C VAL A 411 -3.80 -6.15 2.61
N HIS A 412 -5.01 -6.44 2.12
CA HIS A 412 -5.53 -7.81 2.06
C HIS A 412 -4.79 -8.69 1.05
N GLY A 413 -4.35 -8.14 -0.09
CA GLY A 413 -3.46 -8.85 -1.01
C GLY A 413 -2.12 -9.19 -0.37
N ALA A 414 -1.53 -8.24 0.38
CA ALA A 414 -0.31 -8.51 1.14
C ALA A 414 -0.52 -9.57 2.23
N LEU A 415 -1.61 -9.50 3.00
CA LEU A 415 -1.99 -10.49 4.01
C LEU A 415 -2.10 -11.89 3.39
N ARG A 416 -2.89 -12.01 2.33
CA ARG A 416 -3.13 -13.25 1.59
C ARG A 416 -1.83 -13.87 1.05
N SER A 417 -0.95 -13.03 0.52
CA SER A 417 0.36 -13.50 0.03
C SER A 417 1.23 -14.08 1.14
N GLY A 418 1.19 -13.50 2.34
CA GLY A 418 1.88 -14.03 3.52
C GLY A 418 1.33 -15.39 3.97
N LEU A 419 0.01 -15.50 4.04
CA LEU A 419 -0.68 -16.78 4.36
C LEU A 419 -0.35 -17.87 3.32
N ARG A 420 -0.34 -17.52 2.02
CA ARG A 420 0.08 -18.42 0.94
C ARG A 420 1.52 -18.90 1.14
N ALA A 421 2.45 -17.99 1.38
CA ALA A 421 3.87 -18.36 1.55
C ALA A 421 4.07 -19.28 2.76
N ALA A 422 3.40 -19.01 3.88
CA ALA A 422 3.44 -19.89 5.04
C ALA A 422 2.91 -21.30 4.72
N LYS A 423 1.79 -21.38 4.01
CA LYS A 423 1.23 -22.65 3.57
C LYS A 423 2.20 -23.42 2.68
N GLN A 424 2.85 -22.75 1.72
CA GLN A 424 3.85 -23.36 0.83
C GLN A 424 5.05 -23.91 1.62
N VAL A 425 5.51 -23.20 2.66
CA VAL A 425 6.56 -23.68 3.57
C VAL A 425 6.13 -24.97 4.28
N LEU A 426 4.92 -25.01 4.83
CA LEU A 426 4.41 -26.17 5.57
C LEU A 426 4.15 -27.39 4.67
N GLU A 427 3.81 -27.18 3.41
CA GLU A 427 3.56 -28.25 2.43
C GLU A 427 4.84 -28.83 1.82
N SER A 428 6.00 -28.13 1.96
CA SER A 428 7.29 -28.59 1.43
C SER A 428 8.07 -29.53 2.35
N GLU A 429 7.54 -29.84 3.51
CA GLU A 429 8.09 -30.81 4.49
C GLU A 429 7.39 -32.15 4.36
#